data_b0d0c015d395c7836be7b740ac35f851
#
_entry.id   b0d0c015d395c7836be7b740ac35f851
#
_cell.length_a   1.000
_cell.length_b   1.000
_cell.length_c   1.000
_cell.angle_alpha   90.00
_cell.angle_beta   90.00
_cell.angle_gamma   90.00
#
_symmetry.space_group_name_H-M   'P 1'
#
loop_
_entity.id
_entity.type
_entity.pdbx_description
1 polymer ?
#
loop_
_entity_poly.entity_id
_entity_poly.type
_entity_poly.pdbx_seq_one_letter_code
_entity_poly.pdbx_strand_id
1 'polypeptide(L)'
;HEVRINRGMGIIDFEGEMADIKPDVFFVNEDGHTPDKEHFCHARGVAYVVAKRTPHGGLPTRSTTALRVECTIPYRLDLAVGWLDQPWVSEHCPGPVLTISLEPTHEFNDRSGMSSSTRKKAIELWRTALPSGDAEKLAKMLFAFENPPGTKEVAGSQDAIGIVFPGLNKLNYNGSYWPESIESVYDEDVLRWLEQHLWLISLGPRQSTYNVLD
;
A
#
# COMPACT_ATOMS: atom_id res chain seq x y z
N HIS A 1 14.22 -25.20 17.67
CA HIS A 1 13.35 -24.62 16.64
C HIS A 1 14.23 -23.81 15.68
N GLU A 2 14.21 -24.15 14.40
CA GLU A 2 14.95 -23.44 13.36
C GLU A 2 13.97 -22.62 12.53
N VAL A 3 14.29 -21.36 12.24
CA VAL A 3 13.53 -20.48 11.36
C VAL A 3 14.38 -20.19 10.14
N ARG A 4 13.84 -20.46 8.95
CA ARG A 4 14.51 -20.18 7.67
C ARG A 4 13.71 -19.18 6.88
N ILE A 5 14.41 -18.37 6.11
CA ILE A 5 13.80 -17.42 5.18
C ILE A 5 13.59 -18.14 3.86
N ASN A 6 12.34 -18.27 3.44
CA ASN A 6 12.00 -18.75 2.12
C ASN A 6 12.47 -17.76 1.04
N ARG A 7 13.21 -18.24 0.05
CA ARG A 7 13.75 -17.46 -1.06
C ARG A 7 13.16 -17.85 -2.42
N GLY A 8 12.28 -18.83 -2.43
CA GLY A 8 11.59 -19.29 -3.62
C GLY A 8 10.55 -18.29 -4.14
N MET A 9 10.05 -18.54 -5.34
CA MET A 9 8.97 -17.77 -5.96
C MET A 9 7.89 -18.71 -6.51
N GLY A 10 6.64 -18.24 -6.51
CA GLY A 10 5.50 -18.99 -7.03
C GLY A 10 4.75 -19.81 -5.98
N ILE A 11 3.96 -20.79 -6.43
CA ILE A 11 3.08 -21.59 -5.56
C ILE A 11 3.89 -22.59 -4.70
N ILE A 12 5.02 -23.09 -5.24
CA ILE A 12 5.93 -24.05 -4.57
C ILE A 12 7.24 -23.34 -4.23
N ASP A 13 7.12 -22.18 -3.62
CA ASP A 13 8.24 -21.31 -3.24
C ASP A 13 9.17 -21.90 -2.17
N PHE A 14 8.75 -22.98 -1.50
CA PHE A 14 9.46 -23.70 -0.45
C PHE A 14 10.24 -24.94 -0.93
N GLU A 15 10.34 -25.18 -2.23
CA GLU A 15 10.98 -26.39 -2.79
C GLU A 15 12.44 -26.54 -2.34
N GLY A 16 13.19 -25.43 -2.34
CA GLY A 16 14.60 -25.44 -1.93
C GLY A 16 14.79 -25.83 -0.47
N GLU A 17 14.01 -25.20 0.41
CA GLU A 17 14.04 -25.48 1.85
C GLU A 17 13.57 -26.91 2.16
N MET A 18 12.58 -27.42 1.43
CA MET A 18 12.10 -28.78 1.60
C MET A 18 13.16 -29.84 1.21
N ALA A 19 13.94 -29.58 0.15
CA ALA A 19 15.03 -30.45 -0.26
C ALA A 19 16.16 -30.52 0.79
N ASP A 20 16.41 -29.40 1.47
CA ASP A 20 17.43 -29.30 2.52
C ASP A 20 16.97 -29.91 3.85
N ILE A 21 15.74 -29.62 4.27
CA ILE A 21 15.20 -30.00 5.58
C ILE A 21 14.74 -31.46 5.58
N LYS A 22 14.19 -31.93 4.45
CA LYS A 22 13.58 -33.25 4.28
C LYS A 22 12.55 -33.57 5.39
N PRO A 23 11.50 -32.75 5.51
CA PRO A 23 10.51 -32.89 6.57
C PRO A 23 9.67 -34.17 6.38
N ASP A 24 9.23 -34.79 7.47
CA ASP A 24 8.25 -35.86 7.43
C ASP A 24 6.83 -35.35 7.18
N VAL A 25 6.54 -34.12 7.64
CA VAL A 25 5.22 -33.52 7.58
C VAL A 25 5.31 -32.04 7.14
N PHE A 26 4.46 -31.65 6.22
CA PHE A 26 4.27 -30.26 5.80
C PHE A 26 2.89 -29.77 6.23
N PHE A 27 2.88 -28.76 7.09
CA PHE A 27 1.63 -28.14 7.55
C PHE A 27 1.33 -26.87 6.76
N VAL A 28 0.09 -26.73 6.35
CA VAL A 28 -0.45 -25.51 5.71
C VAL A 28 -1.81 -25.17 6.31
N ASN A 29 -2.09 -23.88 6.44
CA ASN A 29 -3.44 -23.46 6.79
C ASN A 29 -4.38 -23.62 5.59
N GLU A 30 -5.69 -23.76 5.84
CA GLU A 30 -6.70 -23.92 4.77
C GLU A 30 -6.67 -22.83 3.70
N ASP A 31 -6.32 -21.59 4.05
CA ASP A 31 -6.18 -20.47 3.13
C ASP A 31 -4.89 -20.51 2.28
N GLY A 32 -3.91 -21.29 2.70
CA GLY A 32 -2.68 -21.53 1.95
C GLY A 32 -2.64 -22.87 1.21
N HIS A 33 -3.69 -23.68 1.34
CA HIS A 33 -3.80 -24.96 0.64
C HIS A 33 -3.99 -24.79 -0.86
N THR A 34 -3.25 -25.56 -1.64
CA THR A 34 -3.46 -25.74 -3.08
C THR A 34 -3.22 -27.20 -3.47
N PRO A 35 -3.95 -27.74 -4.47
CA PRO A 35 -3.73 -29.10 -4.97
C PRO A 35 -2.28 -29.33 -5.43
N ASP A 36 -1.64 -28.32 -5.99
CA ASP A 36 -0.25 -28.42 -6.46
C ASP A 36 0.73 -28.65 -5.30
N LYS A 37 0.54 -27.97 -4.17
CA LYS A 37 1.36 -28.16 -2.96
C LYS A 37 1.18 -29.55 -2.37
N GLU A 38 -0.06 -30.03 -2.32
CA GLU A 38 -0.39 -31.35 -1.83
C GLU A 38 0.27 -32.44 -2.71
N HIS A 39 0.09 -32.34 -4.03
CA HIS A 39 0.70 -33.24 -5.00
C HIS A 39 2.24 -33.25 -4.92
N PHE A 40 2.82 -32.06 -4.79
CA PHE A 40 4.27 -31.87 -4.66
C PHE A 40 4.83 -32.57 -3.41
N CYS A 41 4.15 -32.46 -2.27
CA CYS A 41 4.54 -33.10 -1.02
C CYS A 41 4.41 -34.64 -1.11
N HIS A 42 3.28 -35.13 -1.61
CA HIS A 42 3.04 -36.55 -1.76
C HIS A 42 4.06 -37.22 -2.70
N ALA A 43 4.41 -36.59 -3.80
CA ALA A 43 5.43 -37.06 -4.74
C ALA A 43 6.82 -37.25 -4.09
N ARG A 44 7.07 -36.57 -2.97
CA ARG A 44 8.32 -36.64 -2.20
C ARG A 44 8.21 -37.45 -0.91
N GLY A 45 7.07 -38.12 -0.67
CA GLY A 45 6.83 -38.92 0.53
C GLY A 45 6.61 -38.10 1.80
N VAL A 46 6.30 -36.82 1.66
CA VAL A 46 6.02 -35.89 2.76
C VAL A 46 4.54 -35.91 3.07
N ALA A 47 4.15 -36.11 4.32
CA ALA A 47 2.76 -36.03 4.74
C ALA A 47 2.28 -34.56 4.65
N TYR A 48 1.18 -34.34 3.94
CA TYR A 48 0.59 -33.00 3.78
C TYR A 48 -0.62 -32.83 4.70
N VAL A 49 -0.57 -31.86 5.59
CA VAL A 49 -1.62 -31.65 6.60
C VAL A 49 -2.18 -30.25 6.47
N VAL A 50 -3.48 -30.17 6.19
CA VAL A 50 -4.22 -28.89 6.15
C VAL A 50 -4.79 -28.61 7.54
N ALA A 51 -4.29 -27.59 8.20
CA ALA A 51 -4.76 -27.15 9.51
C ALA A 51 -5.95 -26.20 9.35
N LYS A 52 -7.06 -26.55 10.01
CA LYS A 52 -8.20 -25.63 10.09
C LYS A 52 -7.89 -24.50 11.07
N ARG A 53 -8.17 -23.28 10.66
CA ARG A 53 -8.13 -22.14 11.57
C ARG A 53 -9.26 -22.23 12.58
N THR A 54 -8.91 -22.44 13.82
CA THR A 54 -9.84 -22.38 14.92
C THR A 54 -9.59 -21.06 15.67
N PRO A 55 -10.50 -20.07 15.59
CA PRO A 55 -10.35 -18.84 16.34
C PRO A 55 -10.34 -19.13 17.83
N HIS A 56 -9.46 -18.47 18.57
CA HIS A 56 -9.44 -18.59 20.02
C HIS A 56 -10.67 -17.90 20.64
N GLY A 57 -11.44 -18.69 21.43
CA GLY A 57 -12.51 -18.23 22.34
C GLY A 57 -13.24 -16.92 21.97
N GLY A 58 -14.20 -16.98 21.05
CA GLY A 58 -15.09 -15.84 20.73
C GLY A 58 -14.50 -14.78 19.80
N LEU A 59 -13.26 -14.95 19.33
CA LEU A 59 -12.71 -14.06 18.30
C LEU A 59 -13.20 -14.46 16.91
N PRO A 60 -13.58 -13.50 16.04
CA PRO A 60 -13.96 -13.80 14.66
C PRO A 60 -12.78 -14.37 13.88
N THR A 61 -13.07 -15.27 12.94
CA THR A 61 -12.07 -15.79 11.98
C THR A 61 -11.55 -14.63 11.13
N ARG A 62 -10.26 -14.32 11.23
CA ARG A 62 -9.63 -13.26 10.44
C ARG A 62 -8.50 -13.85 9.61
N SER A 63 -8.52 -13.62 8.31
CA SER A 63 -7.38 -13.88 7.44
C SER A 63 -6.55 -12.60 7.27
N THR A 64 -5.28 -12.73 6.92
CA THR A 64 -4.46 -11.57 6.56
C THR A 64 -5.07 -10.80 5.38
N THR A 65 -5.70 -11.53 4.45
CA THR A 65 -6.44 -10.95 3.32
C THR A 65 -7.66 -10.18 3.80
N ALA A 66 -8.47 -10.73 4.73
CA ALA A 66 -9.61 -10.03 5.30
C ALA A 66 -9.19 -8.78 6.08
N LEU A 67 -8.09 -8.85 6.85
CA LEU A 67 -7.54 -7.68 7.55
C LEU A 67 -7.07 -6.58 6.59
N ARG A 68 -6.56 -6.94 5.42
CA ARG A 68 -6.19 -5.99 4.38
C ARG A 68 -7.38 -5.34 3.70
N VAL A 69 -8.46 -6.09 3.49
CA VAL A 69 -9.75 -5.59 2.96
C VAL A 69 -10.48 -4.70 4.00
N GLU A 70 -10.27 -4.94 5.30
CA GLU A 70 -10.83 -4.10 6.36
C GLU A 70 -10.17 -2.71 6.46
N CYS A 71 -9.01 -2.50 5.84
CA CYS A 71 -8.35 -1.20 5.82
C CYS A 71 -8.86 -0.37 4.65
N THR A 72 -9.70 0.62 4.97
CA THR A 72 -10.29 1.54 3.98
C THR A 72 -9.48 2.82 3.77
N ILE A 73 -8.27 2.92 4.34
CA ILE A 73 -7.36 4.04 4.03
C ILE A 73 -7.04 4.03 2.54
N PRO A 74 -7.37 5.10 1.79
CA PRO A 74 -7.17 5.14 0.34
C PRO A 74 -5.72 5.01 -0.08
N TYR A 75 -5.53 4.57 -1.32
CA TYR A 75 -4.28 4.79 -2.05
C TYR A 75 -4.38 6.13 -2.77
N ARG A 76 -3.25 6.72 -3.08
CA ARG A 76 -3.18 7.87 -3.95
C ARG A 76 -2.39 7.55 -5.21
N LEU A 77 -2.73 8.20 -6.30
CA LEU A 77 -2.02 8.14 -7.55
C LEU A 77 -1.77 9.56 -8.06
N ASP A 78 -0.55 9.87 -8.46
CA ASP A 78 -0.26 11.11 -9.17
C ASP A 78 -0.52 10.89 -10.65
N LEU A 79 -1.46 11.66 -11.20
CA LEU A 79 -1.81 11.61 -12.61
C LEU A 79 -0.88 12.49 -13.45
N ALA A 80 -0.46 13.61 -12.91
CA ALA A 80 0.43 14.53 -13.58
C ALA A 80 1.24 15.33 -12.57
N VAL A 81 2.51 15.51 -12.89
CA VAL A 81 3.50 16.31 -12.18
C VAL A 81 3.67 15.87 -10.72
N GLY A 82 4.78 15.30 -10.38
CA GLY A 82 5.20 15.07 -8.99
C GLY A 82 6.27 16.07 -8.56
N TRP A 83 6.61 16.07 -7.27
CA TRP A 83 7.74 16.83 -6.73
C TRP A 83 7.56 18.34 -6.57
N LEU A 84 6.46 18.94 -7.03
CA LEU A 84 6.19 20.36 -6.81
C LEU A 84 5.85 20.69 -5.36
N ASP A 85 5.55 19.71 -4.54
CA ASP A 85 5.40 19.83 -3.09
C ASP A 85 6.73 19.95 -2.33
N GLN A 86 7.86 19.91 -3.09
CA GLN A 86 9.16 20.25 -2.59
C GLN A 86 9.48 21.73 -2.89
N PRO A 87 9.69 22.59 -1.87
CA PRO A 87 9.90 24.03 -2.06
C PRO A 87 11.01 24.35 -3.05
N TRP A 88 12.13 23.63 -2.98
CA TRP A 88 13.28 23.83 -3.86
C TRP A 88 12.98 23.54 -5.34
N VAL A 89 11.89 22.80 -5.65
CA VAL A 89 11.40 22.62 -7.02
C VAL A 89 10.41 23.72 -7.38
N SER A 90 9.37 23.92 -6.54
CA SER A 90 8.28 24.84 -6.85
C SER A 90 8.64 26.33 -6.74
N GLU A 91 9.71 26.69 -6.03
CA GLU A 91 10.28 28.04 -6.09
C GLU A 91 10.77 28.42 -7.49
N HIS A 92 11.27 27.44 -8.25
CA HIS A 92 11.79 27.67 -9.60
C HIS A 92 10.75 27.39 -10.68
N CYS A 93 9.82 26.47 -10.41
CA CYS A 93 8.80 26.05 -11.35
C CYS A 93 7.46 25.87 -10.62
N PRO A 94 6.78 26.95 -10.24
CA PRO A 94 5.48 26.83 -9.59
C PRO A 94 4.44 26.23 -10.53
N GLY A 95 3.50 25.47 -9.98
CA GLY A 95 2.47 24.84 -10.79
C GLY A 95 1.61 23.80 -10.06
N PRO A 96 0.68 23.17 -10.80
CA PRO A 96 -0.22 22.21 -10.25
C PRO A 96 0.31 20.77 -10.26
N VAL A 97 -0.01 20.02 -9.22
CA VAL A 97 0.02 18.55 -9.18
C VAL A 97 -1.40 18.03 -9.30
N LEU A 98 -1.62 16.99 -10.06
CA LEU A 98 -2.90 16.27 -10.13
C LEU A 98 -2.76 14.94 -9.39
N THR A 99 -3.54 14.75 -8.34
CA THR A 99 -3.58 13.51 -7.59
C THR A 99 -5.01 13.00 -7.47
N ILE A 100 -5.17 11.67 -7.49
CA ILE A 100 -6.45 11.01 -7.31
C ILE A 100 -6.39 10.04 -6.14
N SER A 101 -7.43 10.04 -5.31
CA SER A 101 -7.64 9.07 -4.25
C SER A 101 -8.31 7.81 -4.82
N LEU A 102 -7.77 6.66 -4.51
CA LEU A 102 -8.29 5.36 -4.96
C LEU A 102 -8.72 4.52 -3.76
N GLU A 103 -9.92 3.97 -3.83
CA GLU A 103 -10.38 3.02 -2.82
C GLU A 103 -9.49 1.76 -2.81
N PRO A 104 -9.13 1.25 -1.63
CA PRO A 104 -8.36 0.02 -1.53
C PRO A 104 -9.22 -1.17 -1.98
N THR A 105 -8.69 -1.94 -2.91
CA THR A 105 -9.25 -3.23 -3.31
C THR A 105 -8.27 -4.35 -2.98
N HIS A 106 -8.72 -5.61 -3.10
CA HIS A 106 -7.82 -6.76 -2.91
C HIS A 106 -6.72 -6.84 -3.96
N GLU A 107 -6.86 -6.16 -5.09
CA GLU A 107 -5.86 -6.06 -6.15
C GLU A 107 -4.76 -5.05 -5.80
N PHE A 108 -5.12 -4.00 -5.04
CA PHE A 108 -4.18 -3.00 -4.56
C PHE A 108 -3.71 -3.35 -3.15
N ASN A 109 -2.52 -3.87 -3.03
CA ASN A 109 -1.89 -4.22 -1.77
C ASN A 109 -0.45 -3.70 -1.74
N ASP A 110 0.23 -3.86 -0.61
CA ASP A 110 1.61 -3.39 -0.44
C ASP A 110 2.61 -3.93 -1.48
N ARG A 111 2.26 -5.01 -2.18
CA ARG A 111 3.10 -5.61 -3.23
C ARG A 111 2.88 -4.96 -4.60
N SER A 112 1.81 -4.20 -4.77
CA SER A 112 1.50 -3.52 -6.04
C SER A 112 2.41 -2.32 -6.35
N GLY A 113 3.23 -1.90 -5.40
CA GLY A 113 4.09 -0.71 -5.53
C GLY A 113 3.37 0.62 -5.42
N MET A 114 2.07 0.61 -5.15
CA MET A 114 1.24 1.81 -4.98
C MET A 114 1.20 2.32 -3.53
N SER A 115 1.68 1.52 -2.59
CA SER A 115 1.72 1.91 -1.18
C SER A 115 2.87 2.88 -0.95
N SER A 116 2.55 4.15 -0.81
CA SER A 116 3.52 5.16 -0.39
C SER A 116 3.87 5.00 1.11
N SER A 117 5.01 5.55 1.52
CA SER A 117 5.37 5.65 2.93
C SER A 117 4.29 6.37 3.72
N THR A 118 3.70 7.41 3.14
CA THR A 118 2.63 8.22 3.72
C THR A 118 1.36 7.42 4.00
N ARG A 119 0.97 6.48 3.12
CA ARG A 119 -0.16 5.59 3.42
C ARG A 119 0.12 4.69 4.62
N LYS A 120 1.34 4.21 4.77
CA LYS A 120 1.75 3.44 5.96
C LYS A 120 1.63 4.30 7.21
N LYS A 121 2.04 5.56 7.15
CA LYS A 121 1.88 6.54 8.24
C LYS A 121 0.41 6.82 8.55
N ALA A 122 -0.46 6.90 7.56
CA ALA A 122 -1.89 7.01 7.76
C ALA A 122 -2.48 5.79 8.50
N ILE A 123 -2.04 4.58 8.15
CA ILE A 123 -2.43 3.34 8.85
C ILE A 123 -1.88 3.31 10.28
N GLU A 124 -0.67 3.77 10.52
CA GLU A 124 -0.11 3.91 11.86
C GLU A 124 -0.95 4.86 12.72
N LEU A 125 -1.35 6.00 12.15
CA LEU A 125 -2.08 7.07 12.83
C LEU A 125 -3.55 6.71 13.09
N TRP A 126 -4.24 6.18 12.07
CA TRP A 126 -5.70 6.00 12.09
C TRP A 126 -6.18 4.55 12.03
N ARG A 127 -5.26 3.61 11.91
CA ARG A 127 -5.54 2.17 11.84
C ARG A 127 -6.23 1.77 10.53
N THR A 128 -7.54 1.61 10.53
CA THR A 128 -8.29 0.96 9.44
C THR A 128 -9.03 1.93 8.53
N ALA A 129 -9.32 3.15 8.99
CA ALA A 129 -10.12 4.10 8.25
C ALA A 129 -9.74 5.55 8.57
N LEU A 130 -9.97 6.45 7.62
CA LEU A 130 -9.87 7.88 7.87
C LEU A 130 -10.95 8.30 8.87
N PRO A 131 -10.62 9.14 9.88
CA PRO A 131 -11.63 9.70 10.77
C PRO A 131 -12.53 10.67 10.01
N SER A 132 -13.76 10.82 10.47
CA SER A 132 -14.65 11.87 9.99
C SER A 132 -14.16 13.23 10.43
N GLY A 133 -14.18 14.22 9.53
CA GLY A 133 -13.76 15.57 9.87
C GLY A 133 -13.39 16.42 8.65
N ASP A 134 -12.77 17.53 8.95
CA ASP A 134 -12.23 18.45 7.94
C ASP A 134 -11.02 17.82 7.24
N ALA A 135 -11.12 17.65 5.92
CA ALA A 135 -10.10 16.96 5.12
C ALA A 135 -8.75 17.69 5.16
N GLU A 136 -8.76 19.02 5.13
CA GLU A 136 -7.51 19.78 5.16
C GLU A 136 -6.80 19.62 6.51
N LYS A 137 -7.56 19.64 7.61
CA LYS A 137 -7.02 19.42 8.95
C LYS A 137 -6.46 18.00 9.08
N LEU A 138 -7.15 16.99 8.59
CA LEU A 138 -6.68 15.61 8.61
C LEU A 138 -5.41 15.43 7.76
N ALA A 139 -5.36 16.02 6.59
CA ALA A 139 -4.17 15.97 5.73
C ALA A 139 -2.97 16.68 6.39
N LYS A 140 -3.18 17.82 7.04
CA LYS A 140 -2.15 18.51 7.84
C LYS A 140 -1.67 17.67 9.03
N MET A 141 -2.58 16.94 9.69
CA MET A 141 -2.20 16.01 10.77
C MET A 141 -1.33 14.87 10.25
N LEU A 142 -1.69 14.26 9.11
CA LEU A 142 -0.90 13.20 8.50
C LEU A 142 0.47 13.71 8.05
N PHE A 143 0.52 14.86 7.40
CA PHE A 143 1.77 15.51 6.98
C PHE A 143 2.69 15.80 8.18
N ALA A 144 2.13 16.33 9.27
CA ALA A 144 2.90 16.59 10.50
C ALA A 144 3.37 15.30 11.19
N PHE A 145 2.56 14.25 11.16
CA PHE A 145 2.91 12.94 11.72
C PHE A 145 4.04 12.26 10.93
N GLU A 146 4.04 12.41 9.61
CA GLU A 146 5.11 11.89 8.74
C GLU A 146 6.41 12.70 8.90
N ASN A 147 6.30 13.99 9.20
CA ASN A 147 7.41 14.92 9.32
C ASN A 147 7.57 15.45 10.77
N PRO A 148 7.95 14.62 11.74
CA PRO A 148 8.16 15.08 13.12
C PRO A 148 9.29 16.12 13.19
N PRO A 149 9.28 16.98 14.22
CA PRO A 149 10.33 17.98 14.42
C PRO A 149 11.74 17.36 14.36
N GLY A 150 12.61 17.94 13.55
CA GLY A 150 13.97 17.45 13.33
C GLY A 150 14.14 16.52 12.14
N THR A 151 13.09 16.24 11.38
CA THR A 151 13.19 15.52 10.10
C THR A 151 14.09 16.29 9.14
N LYS A 152 15.13 15.64 8.62
CA LYS A 152 16.09 16.26 7.70
C LYS A 152 15.53 16.36 6.29
N GLU A 153 14.88 15.30 5.84
CA GLU A 153 14.25 15.20 4.53
C GLU A 153 12.74 15.23 4.73
N VAL A 154 12.14 16.39 4.50
CA VAL A 154 10.71 16.56 4.69
C VAL A 154 9.98 15.97 3.49
N ALA A 155 9.14 14.95 3.73
CA ALA A 155 8.22 14.45 2.73
C ALA A 155 7.22 15.55 2.36
N GLY A 156 6.91 15.69 1.08
CA GLY A 156 5.95 16.69 0.61
C GLY A 156 4.51 16.38 1.02
N SER A 157 3.62 17.34 0.83
CA SER A 157 2.23 17.22 1.28
C SER A 157 1.28 16.55 0.29
N GLN A 158 1.70 16.39 -0.98
CA GLN A 158 0.82 15.83 -2.03
C GLN A 158 0.29 14.44 -1.68
N ASP A 159 1.13 13.61 -1.03
CA ASP A 159 0.76 12.26 -0.61
C ASP A 159 -0.31 12.29 0.48
N ALA A 160 -0.11 13.13 1.50
CA ALA A 160 -1.05 13.27 2.60
C ALA A 160 -2.40 13.81 2.10
N ILE A 161 -2.38 14.79 1.19
CA ILE A 161 -3.59 15.36 0.60
C ILE A 161 -4.29 14.33 -0.27
N GLY A 162 -3.57 13.65 -1.17
CA GLY A 162 -4.15 12.66 -2.08
C GLY A 162 -4.72 11.42 -1.40
N ILE A 163 -4.27 11.09 -0.16
CA ILE A 163 -4.86 10.03 0.66
C ILE A 163 -6.15 10.50 1.33
N VAL A 164 -6.18 11.74 1.82
CA VAL A 164 -7.26 12.25 2.67
C VAL A 164 -8.39 12.89 1.87
N PHE A 165 -8.07 13.64 0.84
CA PHE A 165 -9.08 14.29 -0.01
C PHE A 165 -9.62 13.28 -1.03
N PRO A 166 -10.93 13.03 -1.05
CA PRO A 166 -11.53 12.09 -1.99
C PRO A 166 -11.51 12.65 -3.41
N GLY A 167 -11.59 11.76 -4.39
CA GLY A 167 -11.70 12.10 -5.80
C GLY A 167 -10.42 12.64 -6.42
N LEU A 168 -10.58 13.47 -7.44
CA LEU A 168 -9.51 14.10 -8.19
C LEU A 168 -9.20 15.47 -7.59
N ASN A 169 -7.92 15.74 -7.30
CA ASN A 169 -7.49 16.97 -6.68
C ASN A 169 -6.37 17.62 -7.49
N LYS A 170 -6.49 18.93 -7.70
CA LYS A 170 -5.45 19.78 -8.27
C LYS A 170 -4.85 20.64 -7.15
N LEU A 171 -3.56 20.48 -6.94
CA LEU A 171 -2.80 21.09 -5.85
C LEU A 171 -1.82 22.10 -6.45
N ASN A 172 -2.00 23.38 -6.21
CA ASN A 172 -1.13 24.43 -6.75
C ASN A 172 -0.01 24.75 -5.76
N TYR A 173 1.24 24.52 -6.15
CA TYR A 173 2.42 24.76 -5.33
C TYR A 173 3.21 25.97 -5.82
N ASN A 174 3.74 26.75 -4.86
CA ASN A 174 4.52 27.95 -5.09
C ASN A 174 5.58 28.15 -3.98
N GLY A 175 6.63 27.31 -3.97
CA GLY A 175 7.73 27.44 -3.02
C GLY A 175 7.44 27.02 -1.59
N SER A 176 6.35 26.26 -1.35
CA SER A 176 5.96 25.77 -0.02
C SER A 176 5.68 24.28 -0.02
N TYR A 177 5.88 23.61 1.12
CA TYR A 177 5.47 22.22 1.30
C TYR A 177 3.96 22.03 1.26
N TRP A 178 3.18 23.05 1.57
CA TRP A 178 1.72 23.01 1.51
C TRP A 178 1.25 23.80 0.29
N PRO A 179 0.27 23.30 -0.49
CA PRO A 179 -0.20 24.00 -1.67
C PRO A 179 -0.91 25.31 -1.31
N GLU A 180 -0.79 26.30 -2.18
CA GLU A 180 -1.45 27.58 -2.07
C GLU A 180 -2.98 27.45 -2.24
N SER A 181 -3.41 26.50 -3.09
CA SER A 181 -4.82 26.15 -3.25
C SER A 181 -5.00 24.65 -3.56
N ILE A 182 -6.14 24.13 -3.12
CA ILE A 182 -6.60 22.77 -3.40
C ILE A 182 -7.95 22.88 -4.10
N GLU A 183 -8.01 22.43 -5.34
CA GLU A 183 -9.22 22.36 -6.14
C GLU A 183 -9.64 20.89 -6.29
N SER A 184 -10.76 20.51 -5.65
CA SER A 184 -11.25 19.13 -5.66
C SER A 184 -12.41 18.96 -6.61
N VAL A 185 -12.40 17.89 -7.39
CA VAL A 185 -13.47 17.50 -8.31
C VAL A 185 -14.24 16.34 -7.68
N TYR A 186 -15.51 16.59 -7.39
CA TYR A 186 -16.46 15.62 -6.82
C TYR A 186 -17.55 15.21 -7.82
N ASP A 187 -17.42 15.65 -9.08
CA ASP A 187 -18.37 15.31 -10.13
C ASP A 187 -18.31 13.82 -10.45
N GLU A 188 -19.39 13.10 -10.17
CA GLU A 188 -19.46 11.65 -10.35
C GLU A 188 -19.28 11.21 -11.80
N ASP A 189 -19.68 12.03 -12.78
CA ASP A 189 -19.51 11.69 -14.18
C ASP A 189 -18.04 11.78 -14.59
N VAL A 190 -17.30 12.76 -14.06
CA VAL A 190 -15.85 12.88 -14.27
C VAL A 190 -15.12 11.72 -13.60
N LEU A 191 -15.46 11.38 -12.36
CA LEU A 191 -14.81 10.27 -11.64
C LEU A 191 -15.11 8.94 -12.30
N ARG A 192 -16.35 8.69 -12.71
CA ARG A 192 -16.75 7.50 -13.48
C ARG A 192 -16.04 7.39 -14.82
N TRP A 193 -15.89 8.52 -15.52
CA TRP A 193 -15.12 8.56 -16.77
C TRP A 193 -13.66 8.17 -16.52
N LEU A 194 -13.03 8.67 -15.46
CA LEU A 194 -11.66 8.29 -15.08
C LEU A 194 -11.56 6.80 -14.77
N GLU A 195 -12.47 6.23 -13.97
CA GLU A 195 -12.50 4.79 -13.67
C GLU A 195 -12.58 3.92 -14.93
N GLN A 196 -13.30 4.37 -15.94
CA GLN A 196 -13.45 3.63 -17.19
C GLN A 196 -12.24 3.75 -18.12
N HIS A 197 -11.40 4.76 -17.96
CA HIS A 197 -10.31 5.08 -18.90
C HIS A 197 -8.91 4.99 -18.27
N LEU A 198 -8.80 4.92 -16.95
CA LEU A 198 -7.53 4.71 -16.27
C LEU A 198 -7.17 3.21 -16.25
N TRP A 199 -5.95 2.93 -16.68
CA TRP A 199 -5.36 1.60 -16.62
C TRP A 199 -4.09 1.65 -15.81
N LEU A 200 -3.99 0.78 -14.80
CA LEU A 200 -2.79 0.61 -14.00
C LEU A 200 -1.96 -0.54 -14.54
N ILE A 201 -0.74 -0.23 -14.95
CA ILE A 201 0.21 -1.24 -15.41
C ILE A 201 1.27 -1.39 -14.32
N SER A 202 1.33 -2.56 -13.70
CA SER A 202 2.35 -2.86 -12.69
C SER A 202 3.71 -3.07 -13.37
N LEU A 203 4.68 -2.24 -13.03
CA LEU A 203 6.07 -2.36 -13.49
C LEU A 203 6.96 -3.12 -12.49
N GLY A 204 6.38 -3.61 -11.39
CA GLY A 204 7.11 -4.23 -10.31
C GLY A 204 7.79 -3.21 -9.36
N PRO A 205 8.41 -3.68 -8.29
CA PRO A 205 9.08 -2.80 -7.34
C PRO A 205 10.31 -2.13 -7.97
N ARG A 206 10.60 -0.91 -7.57
CA ARG A 206 11.82 -0.20 -7.95
C ARG A 206 13.04 -1.02 -7.54
N GLN A 207 13.91 -1.34 -8.47
CA GLN A 207 15.10 -2.17 -8.23
C GLN A 207 16.32 -1.38 -7.71
N SER A 208 16.27 -0.05 -7.75
CA SER A 208 17.41 0.78 -7.37
C SER A 208 17.32 1.25 -5.92
N THR A 209 18.45 1.22 -5.25
CA THR A 209 18.71 1.92 -3.98
C THR A 209 18.91 3.42 -4.19
N TYR A 210 18.44 3.97 -5.29
CA TYR A 210 18.60 5.38 -5.61
C TYR A 210 17.80 6.19 -4.59
N ASN A 211 18.49 6.91 -3.76
CA ASN A 211 17.86 7.93 -2.94
C ASN A 211 17.63 9.14 -3.86
N VAL A 212 16.38 9.44 -4.15
CA VAL A 212 16.01 10.47 -5.13
C VAL A 212 16.18 11.88 -4.54
N LEU A 213 16.40 11.95 -3.21
CA LEU A 213 16.58 13.20 -2.45
C LEU A 213 18.05 13.53 -2.13
N ASP A 214 19.00 12.68 -2.55
CA ASP A 214 20.44 12.94 -2.43
C ASP A 214 20.98 13.82 -3.55
#